data_f8b1dcafdbe7f31f09ac08f6b3ae716e
#
_entry.id   f8b1dcafdbe7f31f09ac08f6b3ae716e
#
_cell.length_a   1.000
_cell.length_b   1.000
_cell.length_c   1.000
_cell.angle_alpha   90.00
_cell.angle_beta   90.00
_cell.angle_gamma   90.00
#
_symmetry.space_group_name_H-M   'P 1'
#
loop_
_entity.id
_entity.type
_entity.pdbx_description
1 polymer ?
#
loop_
_entity_poly.entity_id
_entity_poly.type
_entity_poly.pdbx_seq_one_letter_code
_entity_poly.pdbx_strand_id
1 'polypeptide(L)'
;KQSEKGAYHAYTDWWVPLDQVALVCLDVWNMDLHQDMHVRDERITRERIVPLVKAARASGLQIITAPSPSIARRHANWVNLEQDAQRPESSGNSPHWPPTSFRERTGEFSRYASPERPNILSSWKFLGDNCDFHDQVRPISDEPVIATGEELQRLCAQKGILFLLYAGFHTPGCMTNRSYGITEMRDRGYTCILVRDCTNGMETHETHDEQTSMKGTIAFLEHMQIYSLESRQIIESFAKQ
;
A
#
# COMPACT_ATOMS: atom_id res chain seq x y z
N LYS A 1 -1.96 -19.47 24.41
CA LYS A 1 -1.36 -19.20 25.74
C LYS A 1 -1.03 -17.72 25.82
N GLN A 2 -1.64 -16.99 26.77
CA GLN A 2 -1.17 -15.64 27.11
C GLN A 2 0.16 -15.78 27.85
N SER A 3 1.19 -15.08 27.36
CA SER A 3 2.44 -14.94 28.11
C SER A 3 2.31 -13.76 29.04
N GLU A 4 3.04 -13.76 30.17
CA GLU A 4 3.14 -12.61 31.08
C GLU A 4 3.72 -11.35 30.40
N LYS A 5 4.26 -11.49 29.19
CA LYS A 5 4.89 -10.42 28.39
C LYS A 5 4.00 -9.89 27.25
N GLY A 6 2.70 -10.21 27.23
CA GLY A 6 1.77 -9.75 26.22
C GLY A 6 1.39 -10.81 25.17
N ALA A 7 0.84 -10.37 24.03
CA ALA A 7 0.45 -11.24 22.93
C ALA A 7 1.67 -11.86 22.23
N TYR A 8 1.49 -13.07 21.70
CA TYR A 8 2.49 -13.76 20.88
C TYR A 8 1.88 -14.15 19.54
N HIS A 9 2.71 -14.35 18.53
CA HIS A 9 2.25 -14.80 17.23
C HIS A 9 1.68 -16.21 17.30
N ALA A 10 0.50 -16.41 16.73
CA ALA A 10 -0.06 -17.71 16.45
C ALA A 10 0.02 -17.96 14.94
N TYR A 11 0.26 -19.19 14.54
CA TYR A 11 0.35 -19.59 13.15
C TYR A 11 -0.82 -20.48 12.79
N THR A 12 -1.33 -20.31 11.58
CA THR A 12 -2.36 -21.19 11.00
C THR A 12 -2.06 -21.39 9.52
N ASP A 13 -2.31 -22.57 9.03
CA ASP A 13 -2.20 -22.90 7.61
C ASP A 13 -3.58 -22.88 6.96
N TRP A 14 -3.69 -22.13 5.86
CA TRP A 14 -4.89 -22.10 5.05
C TRP A 14 -4.60 -22.60 3.64
N TRP A 15 -5.50 -23.43 3.15
CA TRP A 15 -5.55 -23.80 1.74
C TRP A 15 -6.55 -22.86 1.05
N VAL A 16 -6.03 -21.94 0.28
CA VAL A 16 -6.83 -20.92 -0.40
C VAL A 16 -6.72 -21.14 -1.91
N PRO A 17 -7.83 -21.18 -2.66
CA PRO A 17 -7.78 -21.22 -4.12
C PRO A 17 -6.99 -20.03 -4.69
N LEU A 18 -6.09 -20.29 -5.62
CA LEU A 18 -5.19 -19.28 -6.16
C LEU A 18 -5.94 -18.14 -6.86
N ASP A 19 -7.05 -18.46 -7.50
CA ASP A 19 -7.94 -17.52 -8.20
C ASP A 19 -8.71 -16.58 -7.27
N GLN A 20 -8.73 -16.86 -5.96
CA GLN A 20 -9.29 -15.97 -4.94
C GLN A 20 -8.26 -15.03 -4.29
N VAL A 21 -7.00 -15.09 -4.71
CA VAL A 21 -5.90 -14.33 -4.11
C VAL A 21 -5.34 -13.33 -5.12
N ALA A 22 -5.00 -12.13 -4.65
CA ALA A 22 -4.21 -11.19 -5.44
C ALA A 22 -3.03 -10.64 -4.63
N LEU A 23 -1.91 -10.42 -5.34
CA LEU A 23 -0.78 -9.66 -4.84
C LEU A 23 -0.94 -8.18 -5.23
N VAL A 24 -1.11 -7.31 -4.24
CA VAL A 24 -1.19 -5.86 -4.42
C VAL A 24 0.20 -5.28 -4.22
N CYS A 25 0.80 -4.79 -5.30
CA CYS A 25 2.07 -4.07 -5.28
C CYS A 25 1.79 -2.57 -5.11
N LEU A 26 1.91 -2.06 -3.88
CA LEU A 26 1.53 -0.70 -3.52
C LEU A 26 2.74 0.21 -3.46
N ASP A 27 2.72 1.30 -4.25
CA ASP A 27 3.75 2.36 -4.27
C ASP A 27 5.20 1.82 -4.38
N VAL A 28 5.43 0.77 -5.18
CA VAL A 28 6.79 0.25 -5.46
C VAL A 28 7.41 1.12 -6.56
N TRP A 29 8.09 2.18 -6.13
CA TRP A 29 8.60 3.25 -7.00
C TRP A 29 10.06 3.07 -7.41
N ASN A 30 10.45 3.80 -8.47
CA ASN A 30 11.82 3.90 -8.92
C ASN A 30 12.63 5.01 -8.25
N MET A 31 11.99 5.81 -7.38
CA MET A 31 12.62 6.90 -6.60
C MET A 31 11.82 7.23 -5.35
N ASP A 32 12.46 7.90 -4.38
CA ASP A 32 11.82 8.47 -3.20
C ASP A 32 12.38 9.88 -2.93
N LEU A 33 11.68 10.65 -2.07
CA LEU A 33 12.11 11.99 -1.64
C LEU A 33 13.32 11.96 -0.71
N HIS A 34 13.47 10.88 0.04
CA HIS A 34 14.54 10.71 1.03
C HIS A 34 15.50 9.64 0.54
N GLN A 35 16.75 10.02 0.36
CA GLN A 35 17.77 9.14 -0.21
C GLN A 35 18.02 7.88 0.63
N ASP A 36 18.00 7.98 1.95
CA ASP A 36 18.18 6.85 2.85
C ASP A 36 16.99 5.86 2.80
N MET A 37 15.76 6.38 2.72
CA MET A 37 14.58 5.56 2.48
C MET A 37 14.67 4.88 1.11
N HIS A 38 15.02 5.63 0.07
CA HIS A 38 15.18 5.08 -1.27
C HIS A 38 16.18 3.92 -1.32
N VAL A 39 17.34 4.05 -0.71
CA VAL A 39 18.35 2.97 -0.65
C VAL A 39 17.78 1.70 0.01
N ARG A 40 16.98 1.87 1.05
CA ARG A 40 16.36 0.74 1.75
C ARG A 40 15.22 0.12 0.94
N ASP A 41 14.38 0.93 0.33
CA ASP A 41 13.28 0.50 -0.53
C ASP A 41 13.81 -0.25 -1.76
N GLU A 42 14.85 0.26 -2.38
CA GLU A 42 15.52 -0.38 -3.51
C GLU A 42 16.07 -1.77 -3.13
N ARG A 43 16.69 -1.89 -1.96
CA ARG A 43 17.18 -3.18 -1.47
C ARG A 43 16.01 -4.16 -1.24
N ILE A 44 14.97 -3.73 -0.52
CA ILE A 44 13.78 -4.57 -0.27
C ILE A 44 13.13 -4.96 -1.59
N THR A 45 13.00 -4.02 -2.51
CA THR A 45 12.43 -4.30 -3.83
C THR A 45 13.20 -5.38 -4.55
N ARG A 46 14.52 -5.25 -4.66
CA ARG A 46 15.36 -6.22 -5.37
C ARG A 46 15.42 -7.59 -4.69
N GLU A 47 15.58 -7.59 -3.36
CA GLU A 47 15.83 -8.82 -2.60
C GLU A 47 14.55 -9.57 -2.22
N ARG A 48 13.40 -8.89 -2.12
CA ARG A 48 12.14 -9.44 -1.62
C ARG A 48 10.98 -9.32 -2.60
N ILE A 49 10.66 -8.10 -3.05
CA ILE A 49 9.47 -7.88 -3.90
C ILE A 49 9.68 -8.47 -5.29
N VAL A 50 10.82 -8.27 -5.91
CA VAL A 50 11.11 -8.82 -7.26
C VAL A 50 11.02 -10.34 -7.32
N PRO A 51 11.66 -11.10 -6.41
CA PRO A 51 11.49 -12.56 -6.36
C PRO A 51 10.03 -12.98 -6.13
N LEU A 52 9.29 -12.28 -5.25
CA LEU A 52 7.88 -12.55 -5.00
C LEU A 52 7.02 -12.33 -6.24
N VAL A 53 7.19 -11.19 -6.92
CA VAL A 53 6.46 -10.86 -8.17
C VAL A 53 6.76 -11.86 -9.27
N LYS A 54 8.04 -12.27 -9.42
CA LYS A 54 8.42 -13.31 -10.41
C LYS A 54 7.74 -14.65 -10.11
N ALA A 55 7.74 -15.07 -8.85
CA ALA A 55 7.09 -16.32 -8.45
C ALA A 55 5.57 -16.25 -8.61
N ALA A 56 4.95 -15.11 -8.25
CA ALA A 56 3.53 -14.85 -8.45
C ALA A 56 3.14 -14.93 -9.93
N ARG A 57 3.91 -14.31 -10.84
CA ARG A 57 3.70 -14.42 -12.29
C ARG A 57 3.80 -15.84 -12.79
N ALA A 58 4.81 -16.56 -12.34
CA ALA A 58 5.03 -17.95 -12.74
C ALA A 58 3.91 -18.90 -12.28
N SER A 59 3.30 -18.63 -11.13
CA SER A 59 2.18 -19.41 -10.60
C SER A 59 0.81 -19.01 -11.17
N GLY A 60 0.72 -17.92 -11.93
CA GLY A 60 -0.54 -17.37 -12.43
C GLY A 60 -1.35 -16.60 -11.38
N LEU A 61 -0.73 -16.24 -10.24
CA LEU A 61 -1.37 -15.39 -9.24
C LEU A 61 -1.70 -14.02 -9.83
N GLN A 62 -2.90 -13.51 -9.56
CA GLN A 62 -3.28 -12.16 -9.98
C GLN A 62 -2.39 -11.12 -9.29
N ILE A 63 -1.72 -10.29 -10.10
CA ILE A 63 -0.99 -9.12 -9.62
C ILE A 63 -1.82 -7.87 -9.92
N ILE A 64 -1.88 -6.96 -8.95
CA ILE A 64 -2.54 -5.66 -9.06
C ILE A 64 -1.54 -4.61 -8.64
N THR A 65 -1.21 -3.70 -9.54
CA THR A 65 -0.29 -2.61 -9.23
C THR A 65 -1.07 -1.38 -8.77
N ALA A 66 -0.74 -0.89 -7.60
CA ALA A 66 -1.46 0.18 -6.89
C ALA A 66 -0.52 1.35 -6.53
N PRO A 67 -0.02 2.11 -7.51
CA PRO A 67 0.83 3.27 -7.26
C PRO A 67 0.00 4.46 -6.77
N SER A 68 0.67 5.56 -6.46
CA SER A 68 -0.01 6.84 -6.25
C SER A 68 -0.95 7.17 -7.41
N PRO A 69 -2.14 7.73 -7.15
CA PRO A 69 -3.16 7.92 -8.20
C PRO A 69 -2.71 8.72 -9.43
N SER A 70 -1.81 9.70 -9.25
CA SER A 70 -1.24 10.48 -10.36
C SER A 70 -0.37 9.63 -11.29
N ILE A 71 0.30 8.62 -10.75
CA ILE A 71 1.11 7.65 -11.52
C ILE A 71 0.19 6.65 -12.22
N ALA A 72 -0.77 6.07 -11.50
CA ALA A 72 -1.71 5.11 -12.05
C ALA A 72 -2.42 5.64 -13.29
N ARG A 73 -2.94 6.88 -13.22
CA ARG A 73 -3.71 7.52 -14.30
C ARG A 73 -2.92 7.77 -15.58
N ARG A 74 -1.59 7.72 -15.52
CA ARG A 74 -0.71 7.85 -16.72
C ARG A 74 -0.43 6.50 -17.39
N HIS A 75 -0.78 5.39 -16.74
CA HIS A 75 -0.43 4.06 -17.22
C HIS A 75 -1.49 3.47 -18.14
N ALA A 76 -1.06 2.79 -19.20
CA ALA A 76 -1.97 2.20 -20.20
C ALA A 76 -2.90 1.11 -19.62
N ASN A 77 -2.45 0.42 -18.57
CA ASN A 77 -3.23 -0.63 -17.89
C ASN A 77 -4.14 -0.10 -16.77
N TRP A 78 -4.26 1.23 -16.63
CA TRP A 78 -5.15 1.80 -15.64
C TRP A 78 -6.60 1.40 -15.89
N VAL A 79 -7.23 0.84 -14.87
CA VAL A 79 -8.59 0.27 -14.94
C VAL A 79 -9.64 1.34 -15.24
N ASN A 80 -9.40 2.59 -14.89
CA ASN A 80 -10.20 3.79 -15.16
C ASN A 80 -11.72 3.58 -15.06
N LEU A 81 -12.23 3.59 -13.86
CA LEU A 81 -13.67 3.52 -13.60
C LEU A 81 -14.34 4.90 -13.49
N GLU A 82 -13.59 5.99 -13.67
CA GLU A 82 -14.13 7.36 -13.55
C GLU A 82 -15.21 7.64 -14.61
N GLN A 83 -15.25 6.88 -15.70
CA GLN A 83 -16.28 7.00 -16.74
C GLN A 83 -17.63 6.37 -16.35
N ASP A 84 -17.65 5.48 -15.33
CA ASP A 84 -18.85 4.73 -14.95
C ASP A 84 -19.47 5.17 -13.61
N ALA A 85 -18.83 6.06 -12.88
CA ALA A 85 -19.24 6.36 -11.51
C ALA A 85 -19.84 7.77 -11.38
N GLN A 86 -21.15 7.82 -11.24
CA GLN A 86 -21.74 8.78 -10.31
C GLN A 86 -21.17 8.43 -8.91
N ARG A 87 -20.15 9.15 -8.51
CA ARG A 87 -19.46 8.97 -7.23
C ARG A 87 -20.43 9.23 -6.09
N PRO A 88 -20.74 8.27 -5.21
CA PRO A 88 -21.33 8.62 -3.93
C PRO A 88 -20.28 9.47 -3.19
N GLU A 89 -20.66 10.65 -2.76
CA GLU A 89 -19.82 11.49 -1.92
C GLU A 89 -19.38 10.65 -0.71
N SER A 90 -18.07 10.65 -0.45
CA SER A 90 -17.50 9.96 0.71
C SER A 90 -18.20 10.43 1.97
N SER A 91 -18.77 9.50 2.71
CA SER A 91 -19.64 9.72 3.88
C SER A 91 -18.95 10.37 5.10
N GLY A 92 -17.79 10.99 4.92
CA GLY A 92 -17.00 11.60 5.99
C GLY A 92 -16.74 13.10 5.89
N ASN A 93 -16.96 13.72 4.75
CA ASN A 93 -16.75 15.16 4.58
C ASN A 93 -18.09 15.89 4.41
N SER A 94 -18.65 16.42 5.51
CA SER A 94 -19.61 17.51 5.36
C SER A 94 -18.95 18.60 4.52
N PRO A 95 -19.51 18.98 3.33
CA PRO A 95 -18.90 19.99 2.47
C PRO A 95 -18.81 21.37 3.17
N HIS A 96 -19.47 21.53 4.31
CA HIS A 96 -19.62 22.79 5.04
C HIS A 96 -18.86 22.85 6.37
N TRP A 97 -18.36 21.70 6.89
CA TRP A 97 -17.65 21.68 8.17
C TRP A 97 -16.48 20.68 8.18
N PRO A 98 -15.31 21.08 8.69
CA PRO A 98 -14.89 22.43 9.10
C PRO A 98 -14.95 23.45 7.93
N PRO A 99 -15.13 24.76 8.22
CA PRO A 99 -15.21 25.78 7.16
C PRO A 99 -13.93 25.82 6.32
N THR A 100 -14.07 26.18 5.05
CA THR A 100 -12.95 26.22 4.09
C THR A 100 -11.77 27.06 4.61
N SER A 101 -12.04 28.23 5.19
CA SER A 101 -11.01 29.09 5.78
C SER A 101 -10.22 28.41 6.90
N PHE A 102 -10.87 27.54 7.69
CA PHE A 102 -10.13 26.74 8.70
C PHE A 102 -9.30 25.66 8.04
N ARG A 103 -9.84 24.94 7.05
CA ARG A 103 -9.11 23.88 6.34
C ARG A 103 -7.88 24.40 5.60
N GLU A 104 -8.00 25.59 5.00
CA GLU A 104 -6.95 26.24 4.24
C GLU A 104 -6.05 27.15 5.10
N ARG A 105 -6.34 27.29 6.39
CA ARG A 105 -5.58 28.16 7.30
C ARG A 105 -5.51 29.60 6.80
N THR A 106 -6.63 30.15 6.30
CA THR A 106 -6.73 31.52 5.80
C THR A 106 -7.51 32.41 6.77
N GLY A 107 -7.45 33.74 6.58
CA GLY A 107 -8.13 34.72 7.42
C GLY A 107 -7.77 34.61 8.91
N GLU A 108 -8.74 34.56 9.78
CA GLU A 108 -8.54 34.43 11.23
C GLU A 108 -7.83 33.14 11.65
N PHE A 109 -7.86 32.11 10.80
CA PHE A 109 -7.22 30.82 11.04
C PHE A 109 -5.77 30.72 10.55
N SER A 110 -5.24 31.78 9.92
CA SER A 110 -3.85 31.83 9.45
C SER A 110 -2.83 31.62 10.57
N ARG A 111 -3.18 32.01 11.80
CA ARG A 111 -2.34 31.76 13.00
C ARG A 111 -2.09 30.28 13.30
N TYR A 112 -2.88 29.38 12.73
CA TYR A 112 -2.72 27.93 12.84
C TYR A 112 -2.04 27.30 11.62
N ALA A 113 -1.59 28.13 10.67
CA ALA A 113 -0.84 27.62 9.52
C ALA A 113 0.47 26.98 9.99
N SER A 114 0.80 25.85 9.39
CA SER A 114 2.12 25.25 9.61
C SER A 114 3.20 26.18 9.08
N PRO A 115 4.37 26.24 9.73
CA PRO A 115 5.50 26.97 9.16
C PRO A 115 5.77 26.53 7.73
N GLU A 116 6.12 27.50 6.87
CA GLU A 116 6.57 27.17 5.52
C GLU A 116 7.74 26.19 5.60
N ARG A 117 7.60 25.08 4.90
CA ARG A 117 8.67 24.12 4.72
C ARG A 117 9.27 24.35 3.33
N PRO A 118 10.36 25.11 3.22
CA PRO A 118 10.97 25.36 1.92
C PRO A 118 11.26 24.02 1.25
N ASN A 119 10.90 23.94 -0.03
CA ASN A 119 11.16 22.80 -0.92
C ASN A 119 10.29 21.54 -0.76
N ILE A 120 9.44 21.38 0.25
CA ILE A 120 8.58 20.17 0.35
C ILE A 120 7.55 20.12 -0.78
N LEU A 121 6.82 21.19 -1.05
CA LEU A 121 5.81 21.21 -2.12
C LEU A 121 6.43 21.01 -3.50
N SER A 122 7.58 21.63 -3.76
CA SER A 122 8.32 21.43 -5.00
C SER A 122 8.87 20.01 -5.13
N SER A 123 9.30 19.40 -4.02
CA SER A 123 9.78 18.02 -3.98
C SER A 123 8.65 17.02 -4.22
N TRP A 124 7.47 17.22 -3.62
CA TRP A 124 6.30 16.39 -3.87
C TRP A 124 5.80 16.52 -5.32
N LYS A 125 5.82 17.75 -5.86
CA LYS A 125 5.50 17.96 -7.27
C LYS A 125 6.51 17.26 -8.18
N PHE A 126 7.81 17.39 -7.90
CA PHE A 126 8.85 16.71 -8.65
C PHE A 126 8.67 15.19 -8.63
N LEU A 127 8.40 14.60 -7.46
CA LEU A 127 8.13 13.18 -7.33
C LEU A 127 6.90 12.79 -8.17
N GLY A 128 5.79 13.53 -8.05
CA GLY A 128 4.58 13.27 -8.80
C GLY A 128 4.76 13.33 -10.32
N ASP A 129 5.64 14.21 -10.81
CA ASP A 129 5.91 14.38 -12.24
C ASP A 129 6.92 13.34 -12.78
N ASN A 130 7.87 12.86 -11.97
CA ASN A 130 9.01 12.05 -12.42
C ASN A 130 9.02 10.62 -11.88
N CYS A 131 8.29 10.34 -10.80
CA CYS A 131 8.21 9.01 -10.24
C CYS A 131 7.40 8.07 -11.15
N ASP A 132 7.86 6.84 -11.24
CA ASP A 132 7.21 5.76 -11.96
C ASP A 132 7.41 4.45 -11.20
N PHE A 133 6.91 3.35 -11.73
CA PHE A 133 7.15 2.03 -11.18
C PHE A 133 8.64 1.67 -11.18
N HIS A 134 9.05 0.91 -10.21
CA HIS A 134 10.36 0.27 -10.26
C HIS A 134 10.42 -0.70 -11.45
N ASP A 135 11.48 -0.61 -12.27
CA ASP A 135 11.57 -1.28 -13.58
C ASP A 135 11.33 -2.80 -13.52
N GLN A 136 11.81 -3.47 -12.47
CA GLN A 136 11.72 -4.92 -12.33
C GLN A 136 10.34 -5.43 -11.88
N VAL A 137 9.46 -4.54 -11.43
CA VAL A 137 8.08 -4.87 -11.00
C VAL A 137 7.02 -4.15 -11.79
N ARG A 138 7.43 -3.45 -12.85
CA ARG A 138 6.53 -2.78 -13.78
C ARG A 138 5.43 -3.73 -14.26
N PRO A 139 4.16 -3.27 -14.34
CA PRO A 139 3.07 -4.09 -14.87
C PRO A 139 3.42 -4.61 -16.27
N ILE A 140 3.11 -5.87 -16.51
CA ILE A 140 3.29 -6.52 -17.81
C ILE A 140 1.94 -6.91 -18.39
N SER A 141 1.85 -7.00 -19.73
CA SER A 141 0.65 -7.45 -20.44
C SER A 141 -0.62 -6.75 -19.95
N ASP A 142 -1.55 -7.49 -19.38
CA ASP A 142 -2.87 -7.08 -18.89
C ASP A 142 -2.93 -6.98 -17.35
N GLU A 143 -1.80 -6.96 -16.66
CA GLU A 143 -1.78 -6.74 -15.21
C GLU A 143 -2.42 -5.37 -14.87
N PRO A 144 -3.50 -5.33 -14.10
CA PRO A 144 -4.25 -4.10 -13.87
C PRO A 144 -3.48 -3.13 -12.99
N VAL A 145 -3.65 -1.84 -13.29
CA VAL A 145 -3.19 -0.71 -12.49
C VAL A 145 -4.40 0.01 -11.93
N ILE A 146 -4.41 0.28 -10.62
CA ILE A 146 -5.52 0.95 -9.94
C ILE A 146 -5.06 2.28 -9.31
N ALA A 147 -5.99 3.23 -9.21
CA ALA A 147 -5.81 4.54 -8.59
C ALA A 147 -6.71 4.74 -7.36
N THR A 148 -7.74 3.91 -7.18
CA THR A 148 -8.75 4.07 -6.13
C THR A 148 -9.15 2.75 -5.49
N GLY A 149 -9.75 2.82 -4.28
CA GLY A 149 -10.31 1.63 -3.62
C GLY A 149 -11.53 1.07 -4.33
N GLU A 150 -12.30 1.90 -5.02
CA GLU A 150 -13.43 1.48 -5.85
C GLU A 150 -12.99 0.65 -7.03
N GLU A 151 -11.88 1.05 -7.68
CA GLU A 151 -11.26 0.28 -8.76
C GLU A 151 -10.80 -1.09 -8.26
N LEU A 152 -10.10 -1.13 -7.10
CA LEU A 152 -9.70 -2.39 -6.48
C LEU A 152 -10.90 -3.26 -6.12
N GLN A 153 -11.91 -2.70 -5.47
CA GLN A 153 -13.15 -3.38 -5.08
C GLN A 153 -13.84 -4.02 -6.28
N ARG A 154 -14.02 -3.25 -7.36
CA ARG A 154 -14.69 -3.73 -8.56
C ARG A 154 -13.89 -4.82 -9.27
N LEU A 155 -12.58 -4.64 -9.36
CA LEU A 155 -11.69 -5.65 -9.94
C LEU A 155 -11.74 -6.96 -9.15
N CYS A 156 -11.68 -6.89 -7.82
CA CYS A 156 -11.79 -8.05 -6.94
C CYS A 156 -13.15 -8.76 -7.12
N ALA A 157 -14.25 -8.00 -7.17
CA ALA A 157 -15.57 -8.57 -7.36
C ALA A 157 -15.72 -9.27 -8.72
N GLN A 158 -15.18 -8.68 -9.80
CA GLN A 158 -15.20 -9.27 -11.14
C GLN A 158 -14.39 -10.56 -11.24
N LYS A 159 -13.29 -10.65 -10.51
CA LYS A 159 -12.36 -11.79 -10.55
C LYS A 159 -12.57 -12.80 -9.42
N GLY A 160 -13.48 -12.56 -8.48
CA GLY A 160 -13.73 -13.45 -7.34
C GLY A 160 -12.62 -13.40 -6.27
N ILE A 161 -11.83 -12.32 -6.20
CA ILE A 161 -10.72 -12.16 -5.25
C ILE A 161 -11.26 -11.82 -3.87
N LEU A 162 -10.80 -12.52 -2.84
CA LEU A 162 -11.18 -12.36 -1.45
C LEU A 162 -10.00 -12.10 -0.52
N PHE A 163 -8.80 -12.50 -0.94
CA PHE A 163 -7.56 -12.39 -0.17
C PHE A 163 -6.59 -11.44 -0.88
N LEU A 164 -6.10 -10.45 -0.14
CA LEU A 164 -5.18 -9.43 -0.66
C LEU A 164 -3.84 -9.52 0.06
N LEU A 165 -2.81 -9.96 -0.65
CA LEU A 165 -1.42 -9.93 -0.18
C LEU A 165 -0.84 -8.55 -0.49
N TYR A 166 -0.35 -7.82 0.50
CA TYR A 166 0.19 -6.47 0.34
C TYR A 166 1.71 -6.45 0.41
N ALA A 167 2.35 -5.96 -0.63
CA ALA A 167 3.79 -5.69 -0.70
C ALA A 167 4.01 -4.27 -1.24
N GLY A 168 4.97 -3.53 -0.72
CA GLY A 168 5.30 -2.18 -1.16
C GLY A 168 5.49 -1.18 -0.02
N PHE A 169 5.28 0.11 -0.27
CA PHE A 169 5.73 1.20 0.59
C PHE A 169 4.67 2.28 0.85
N HIS A 170 4.69 2.97 2.01
CA HIS A 170 5.40 2.65 3.26
C HIS A 170 4.36 2.25 4.30
N THR A 171 4.75 1.39 5.25
CA THR A 171 3.81 0.76 6.20
C THR A 171 2.99 1.76 7.02
N PRO A 172 3.56 2.80 7.64
CA PRO A 172 2.77 3.76 8.42
C PRO A 172 2.02 4.79 7.55
N GLY A 173 2.20 4.77 6.24
CA GLY A 173 1.64 5.72 5.29
C GLY A 173 0.67 5.07 4.31
N CYS A 174 1.09 4.98 3.05
CA CYS A 174 0.26 4.54 1.92
C CYS A 174 -0.30 3.12 2.10
N MET A 175 0.51 2.17 2.59
CA MET A 175 0.09 0.79 2.85
C MET A 175 -1.13 0.70 3.75
N THR A 176 -1.23 1.59 4.75
CA THR A 176 -2.31 1.59 5.73
C THR A 176 -3.48 2.46 5.31
N ASN A 177 -3.19 3.67 4.76
CA ASN A 177 -4.17 4.77 4.70
C ASN A 177 -4.70 5.11 3.30
N ARG A 178 -4.20 4.48 2.23
CA ARG A 178 -4.81 4.65 0.90
C ARG A 178 -6.22 4.07 0.89
N SER A 179 -7.11 4.57 0.03
CA SER A 179 -8.44 4.00 -0.17
C SER A 179 -8.42 2.54 -0.66
N TYR A 180 -7.27 2.11 -1.16
CA TYR A 180 -6.94 0.73 -1.54
C TYR A 180 -5.90 0.09 -0.61
N GLY A 181 -5.61 0.73 0.54
CA GLY A 181 -4.70 0.22 1.57
C GLY A 181 -5.35 -0.81 2.49
N ILE A 182 -4.54 -1.38 3.34
CA ILE A 182 -4.90 -2.51 4.20
C ILE A 182 -6.13 -2.21 5.06
N THR A 183 -6.17 -1.03 5.71
CA THR A 183 -7.26 -0.69 6.65
C THR A 183 -8.59 -0.57 5.93
N GLU A 184 -8.63 0.20 4.84
CA GLU A 184 -9.84 0.42 4.06
C GLU A 184 -10.38 -0.89 3.45
N MET A 185 -9.49 -1.71 2.87
CA MET A 185 -9.92 -2.96 2.24
C MET A 185 -10.35 -4.01 3.26
N ARG A 186 -9.72 -4.05 4.45
CA ARG A 186 -10.23 -4.85 5.58
C ARG A 186 -11.65 -4.41 5.98
N ASP A 187 -11.88 -3.10 6.08
CA ASP A 187 -13.19 -2.57 6.49
C ASP A 187 -14.27 -2.83 5.43
N ARG A 188 -13.88 -3.06 4.17
CA ARG A 188 -14.75 -3.56 3.10
C ARG A 188 -14.97 -5.08 3.16
N GLY A 189 -14.31 -5.80 4.06
CA GLY A 189 -14.51 -7.23 4.31
C GLY A 189 -13.50 -8.17 3.65
N TYR A 190 -12.43 -7.65 3.02
CA TYR A 190 -11.37 -8.49 2.48
C TYR A 190 -10.47 -9.05 3.57
N THR A 191 -9.94 -10.24 3.35
CA THR A 191 -8.83 -10.74 4.16
C THR A 191 -7.54 -10.13 3.64
N CYS A 192 -7.04 -9.13 4.37
CA CYS A 192 -5.79 -8.45 4.05
C CYS A 192 -4.62 -9.13 4.78
N ILE A 193 -3.52 -9.36 4.07
CA ILE A 193 -2.34 -10.05 4.56
C ILE A 193 -1.12 -9.21 4.22
N LEU A 194 -0.39 -8.75 5.22
CA LEU A 194 0.84 -7.98 5.03
C LEU A 194 2.03 -8.92 4.76
N VAL A 195 2.78 -8.69 3.69
CA VAL A 195 4.06 -9.34 3.45
C VAL A 195 5.15 -8.54 4.16
N ARG A 196 5.50 -8.94 5.39
CA ARG A 196 6.28 -8.15 6.36
C ARG A 196 7.67 -7.75 5.88
N ASP A 197 8.33 -8.61 5.13
CA ASP A 197 9.67 -8.40 4.60
C ASP A 197 9.67 -7.69 3.24
N CYS A 198 8.48 -7.34 2.72
CA CYS A 198 8.27 -6.60 1.48
C CYS A 198 7.75 -5.18 1.71
N THR A 199 8.09 -4.58 2.84
CA THR A 199 7.71 -3.19 3.16
C THR A 199 8.81 -2.48 3.95
N ASN A 200 8.70 -1.18 4.07
CA ASN A 200 9.58 -0.30 4.84
C ASN A 200 8.75 0.71 5.62
N GLY A 201 9.37 1.39 6.58
CA GLY A 201 8.74 2.46 7.37
C GLY A 201 9.15 3.84 6.91
N MET A 202 8.30 4.82 7.22
CA MET A 202 8.68 6.22 7.24
C MET A 202 9.26 6.52 8.62
N GLU A 203 10.58 6.49 8.72
CA GLU A 203 11.29 6.67 9.98
C GLU A 203 11.63 8.14 10.22
N THR A 204 11.70 8.53 11.48
CA THR A 204 12.25 9.81 11.93
C THR A 204 13.70 9.63 12.33
N HIS A 205 14.37 10.73 12.68
CA HIS A 205 15.71 10.69 13.25
C HIS A 205 15.83 9.76 14.47
N GLU A 206 14.81 9.70 15.32
CA GLU A 206 14.83 8.86 16.54
C GLU A 206 14.49 7.39 16.25
N THR A 207 13.85 7.08 15.15
CA THR A 207 13.34 5.72 14.87
C THR A 207 14.10 5.00 13.77
N HIS A 208 15.01 5.71 13.08
CA HIS A 208 15.66 5.27 11.86
C HIS A 208 16.48 3.98 12.00
N ASP A 209 17.35 3.91 12.99
CA ASP A 209 18.32 2.81 13.10
C ASP A 209 17.63 1.48 13.42
N GLU A 210 16.68 1.51 14.34
CA GLU A 210 15.93 0.32 14.77
C GLU A 210 14.69 0.04 13.94
N GLN A 211 14.33 0.91 13.00
CA GLN A 211 13.10 0.83 12.21
C GLN A 211 11.85 0.71 13.09
N THR A 212 11.79 1.51 14.14
CA THR A 212 10.78 1.38 15.18
C THR A 212 9.38 1.74 14.67
N SER A 213 9.28 2.72 13.77
CA SER A 213 8.01 3.11 13.15
C SER A 213 7.42 1.96 12.32
N MET A 214 8.24 1.34 11.48
CA MET A 214 7.83 0.17 10.68
C MET A 214 7.41 -1.00 11.59
N LYS A 215 8.28 -1.39 12.53
CA LYS A 215 8.01 -2.51 13.45
C LYS A 215 6.76 -2.26 14.28
N GLY A 216 6.59 -1.03 14.79
CA GLY A 216 5.42 -0.63 15.56
C GLY A 216 4.12 -0.69 14.72
N THR A 217 4.17 -0.26 13.47
CA THR A 217 3.01 -0.33 12.57
C THR A 217 2.66 -1.77 12.21
N ILE A 218 3.64 -2.62 11.94
CA ILE A 218 3.39 -4.05 11.69
C ILE A 218 2.73 -4.68 12.91
N ALA A 219 3.28 -4.48 14.10
CA ALA A 219 2.71 -4.98 15.35
C ALA A 219 1.29 -4.45 15.60
N PHE A 220 1.05 -3.17 15.30
CA PHE A 220 -0.30 -2.59 15.40
C PHE A 220 -1.29 -3.25 14.43
N LEU A 221 -0.92 -3.45 13.17
CA LEU A 221 -1.76 -4.12 12.17
C LEU A 221 -2.09 -5.57 12.60
N GLU A 222 -1.08 -6.31 13.07
CA GLU A 222 -1.27 -7.67 13.58
C GLU A 222 -2.20 -7.69 14.82
N HIS A 223 -2.09 -6.69 15.68
CA HIS A 223 -3.00 -6.51 16.82
C HIS A 223 -4.44 -6.22 16.39
N MET A 224 -4.59 -5.52 15.27
CA MET A 224 -5.87 -5.25 14.61
C MET A 224 -6.37 -6.44 13.76
N GLN A 225 -5.83 -7.62 13.96
CA GLN A 225 -6.20 -8.87 13.29
C GLN A 225 -5.91 -8.90 11.79
N ILE A 226 -4.97 -8.07 11.32
CA ILE A 226 -4.39 -8.22 9.99
C ILE A 226 -3.38 -9.36 10.04
N TYR A 227 -3.54 -10.33 9.15
CA TYR A 227 -2.59 -11.42 9.02
C TYR A 227 -1.28 -10.90 8.42
N SER A 228 -0.19 -11.59 8.73
CA SER A 228 1.11 -11.27 8.16
C SER A 228 1.92 -12.54 7.89
N LEU A 229 2.80 -12.46 6.89
CA LEU A 229 3.72 -13.53 6.55
C LEU A 229 4.96 -12.95 5.85
N GLU A 230 5.93 -13.79 5.55
CA GLU A 230 7.11 -13.42 4.79
C GLU A 230 7.00 -13.86 3.33
N SER A 231 7.64 -13.13 2.42
CA SER A 231 7.63 -13.42 0.99
C SER A 231 8.06 -14.84 0.67
N ARG A 232 9.03 -15.37 1.42
CA ARG A 232 9.50 -16.76 1.28
C ARG A 232 8.39 -17.78 1.48
N GLN A 233 7.51 -17.56 2.45
CA GLN A 233 6.40 -18.49 2.74
C GLN A 233 5.42 -18.57 1.56
N ILE A 234 5.16 -17.44 0.89
CA ILE A 234 4.33 -17.39 -0.32
C ILE A 234 5.03 -18.15 -1.47
N ILE A 235 6.30 -17.84 -1.72
CA ILE A 235 7.06 -18.46 -2.80
C ILE A 235 7.14 -19.99 -2.62
N GLU A 236 7.40 -20.46 -1.39
CA GLU A 236 7.42 -21.89 -1.06
C GLU A 236 6.05 -22.55 -1.21
N SER A 237 4.95 -21.82 -1.00
CA SER A 237 3.60 -22.38 -1.17
C SER A 237 3.28 -22.71 -2.62
N PHE A 238 3.80 -21.94 -3.58
CA PHE A 238 3.61 -22.22 -5.01
C PHE A 238 4.29 -23.52 -5.46
N ALA A 239 5.37 -23.93 -4.79
CA ALA A 239 6.05 -25.18 -5.10
C ALA A 239 5.33 -26.44 -4.57
N LYS A 240 4.28 -26.26 -3.76
CA LYS A 240 3.49 -27.35 -3.18
C LYS A 240 2.18 -27.63 -3.94
N GLN A 241 1.90 -26.86 -4.97
CA GLN A 241 0.79 -27.06 -5.89
C GLN A 241 1.17 -28.00 -7.02
#